data_c58eb8d65aafe83ce9c9507a31f80778
#
_entry.id   c58eb8d65aafe83ce9c9507a31f80778
#
_cell.length_a   1.000
_cell.length_b   1.000
_cell.length_c   1.000
_cell.angle_alpha   90.00
_cell.angle_beta   90.00
_cell.angle_gamma   90.00
#
_symmetry.space_group_name_H-M   'P 1'
#
loop_
_entity.id
_entity.type
_entity.pdbx_description
1 polymer ?
#
loop_
_entity_poly.entity_id
_entity_poly.type
_entity_poly.pdbx_seq_one_letter_code
_entity_poly.pdbx_strand_id
1 'polypeptide(L)'
;MSAFRFKQFAVEQDDVAMKVGTDGVLLGAWVDVAGARRILDIGTGTGVIALMMAQRSAAESIVGIDIDSVATARANSNFGLSPWQTRLRACNCPVQQFEAEKFDLIVSNPPYFTDSLLCPDSRRTLARHTTELSLSELDDSVCRLLADGGRFALILPTEQMERYIAQSALRVVRRCDVYSYPGGEIKRVMAELSRGTEAVAQMQSIAIYTENREYSAEYRQITKDFYLKF
;
A
#
# COMPACT_ATOMS: atom_id res chain seq x y z
N MET A 1 -9.60 -16.53 17.49
CA MET A 1 -8.74 -16.01 16.41
C MET A 1 -9.64 -15.60 15.25
N SER A 2 -9.69 -14.31 14.92
CA SER A 2 -10.55 -13.83 13.83
C SER A 2 -9.70 -13.58 12.58
N ALA A 3 -9.56 -14.60 11.74
CA ALA A 3 -8.92 -14.44 10.45
C ALA A 3 -9.87 -13.74 9.47
N PHE A 4 -9.39 -12.74 8.73
CA PHE A 4 -10.09 -12.18 7.59
C PHE A 4 -9.88 -13.12 6.39
N ARG A 5 -10.99 -13.63 5.82
CA ARG A 5 -10.92 -14.63 4.74
C ARG A 5 -11.18 -14.02 3.38
N PHE A 6 -10.24 -14.21 2.48
CA PHE A 6 -10.37 -13.98 1.05
C PHE A 6 -10.64 -15.30 0.30
N LYS A 7 -10.88 -15.25 -1.00
CA LYS A 7 -11.18 -16.44 -1.82
C LYS A 7 -10.01 -17.44 -1.85
N GLN A 8 -8.77 -16.96 -1.87
CA GLN A 8 -7.58 -17.80 -2.06
C GLN A 8 -6.63 -17.83 -0.87
N PHE A 9 -6.81 -16.93 0.11
CA PHE A 9 -5.98 -16.86 1.30
C PHE A 9 -6.76 -16.31 2.50
N ALA A 10 -6.18 -16.38 3.68
CA ALA A 10 -6.69 -15.77 4.88
C ALA A 10 -5.61 -14.93 5.55
N VAL A 11 -6.00 -13.89 6.25
CA VAL A 11 -5.11 -12.99 7.00
C VAL A 11 -5.47 -13.06 8.47
N GLU A 12 -4.62 -13.66 9.27
CA GLU A 12 -4.69 -13.55 10.73
C GLU A 12 -4.25 -12.15 11.13
N GLN A 13 -5.00 -11.52 12.05
CA GLN A 13 -4.80 -10.12 12.40
C GLN A 13 -5.03 -9.84 13.89
N ASP A 14 -4.97 -10.88 14.71
CA ASP A 14 -4.92 -10.72 16.16
C ASP A 14 -3.54 -10.12 16.51
N ASP A 15 -3.44 -9.35 17.54
CA ASP A 15 -2.19 -8.77 18.09
C ASP A 15 -1.48 -7.70 17.22
N VAL A 16 -2.07 -7.26 16.10
CA VAL A 16 -1.52 -6.18 15.28
C VAL A 16 -2.34 -4.90 15.39
N ALA A 17 -1.66 -3.76 15.34
CA ALA A 17 -2.29 -2.43 15.45
C ALA A 17 -3.20 -2.12 14.25
N MET A 18 -2.79 -2.50 13.05
CA MET A 18 -3.51 -2.24 11.80
C MET A 18 -4.13 -3.53 11.26
N LYS A 19 -5.45 -3.59 11.25
CA LYS A 19 -6.22 -4.69 10.66
C LYS A 19 -6.42 -4.49 9.16
N VAL A 20 -6.85 -5.56 8.46
CA VAL A 20 -7.26 -5.47 7.06
C VAL A 20 -8.31 -4.37 6.90
N GLY A 21 -7.99 -3.36 6.12
CA GLY A 21 -8.82 -2.19 5.84
C GLY A 21 -9.14 -2.04 4.35
N THR A 22 -10.13 -1.22 4.06
CA THR A 22 -10.57 -0.95 2.69
C THR A 22 -9.45 -0.37 1.82
N ASP A 23 -8.62 0.52 2.38
CA ASP A 23 -7.54 1.19 1.64
C ASP A 23 -6.49 0.19 1.14
N GLY A 24 -6.05 -0.74 2.00
CA GLY A 24 -5.10 -1.79 1.59
C GLY A 24 -5.67 -2.73 0.53
N VAL A 25 -6.97 -3.11 0.66
CA VAL A 25 -7.62 -3.96 -0.36
C VAL A 25 -7.82 -3.20 -1.67
N LEU A 26 -8.20 -1.93 -1.63
CA LEU A 26 -8.33 -1.09 -2.83
C LEU A 26 -6.99 -0.99 -3.57
N LEU A 27 -5.92 -0.61 -2.88
CA LEU A 27 -4.59 -0.51 -3.48
C LEU A 27 -4.15 -1.86 -4.04
N GLY A 28 -4.25 -2.93 -3.25
CA GLY A 28 -3.87 -4.28 -3.66
C GLY A 28 -4.67 -4.82 -4.84
N ALA A 29 -5.92 -4.38 -5.02
CA ALA A 29 -6.76 -4.75 -6.16
C ALA A 29 -6.51 -3.88 -7.40
N TRP A 30 -6.19 -2.59 -7.21
CA TRP A 30 -6.08 -1.61 -8.28
C TRP A 30 -4.73 -1.58 -8.96
N VAL A 31 -3.62 -1.69 -8.20
CA VAL A 31 -2.26 -1.54 -8.73
C VAL A 31 -1.99 -2.47 -9.92
N ASP A 32 -1.28 -1.97 -10.94
CA ASP A 32 -0.86 -2.79 -12.06
C ASP A 32 0.38 -3.62 -11.70
N VAL A 33 0.24 -4.95 -11.75
CA VAL A 33 1.30 -5.91 -11.42
C VAL A 33 1.98 -6.51 -12.65
N ALA A 34 1.55 -6.10 -13.87
CA ALA A 34 2.06 -6.67 -15.10
C ALA A 34 3.57 -6.45 -15.24
N GLY A 35 4.30 -7.51 -15.55
CA GLY A 35 5.74 -7.49 -15.78
C GLY A 35 6.60 -7.33 -14.53
N ALA A 36 6.01 -7.14 -13.34
CA ALA A 36 6.78 -7.00 -12.10
C ALA A 36 7.33 -8.38 -11.67
N ARG A 37 8.65 -8.51 -11.62
CA ARG A 37 9.35 -9.70 -11.14
C ARG A 37 9.70 -9.59 -9.65
N ARG A 38 10.02 -8.38 -9.19
CA ARG A 38 10.38 -8.08 -7.80
C ARG A 38 9.47 -6.99 -7.26
N ILE A 39 8.77 -7.30 -6.17
CA ILE A 39 7.79 -6.38 -5.55
C ILE A 39 8.20 -6.11 -4.11
N LEU A 40 8.10 -4.84 -3.68
CA LEU A 40 8.29 -4.40 -2.30
C LEU A 40 6.97 -3.82 -1.77
N ASP A 41 6.56 -4.26 -0.59
CA ASP A 41 5.42 -3.73 0.17
C ASP A 41 5.95 -3.00 1.41
N ILE A 42 5.94 -1.66 1.40
CA ILE A 42 6.43 -0.81 2.48
C ILE A 42 5.31 -0.56 3.49
N GLY A 43 5.57 -0.89 4.76
CA GLY A 43 4.54 -0.88 5.80
C GLY A 43 3.57 -2.04 5.63
N THR A 44 4.12 -3.25 5.43
CA THR A 44 3.34 -4.44 5.04
C THR A 44 2.28 -4.86 6.07
N GLY A 45 2.44 -4.47 7.34
CA GLY A 45 1.53 -4.82 8.41
C GLY A 45 1.31 -6.33 8.50
N THR A 46 0.07 -6.76 8.31
CA THR A 46 -0.31 -8.19 8.28
C THR A 46 0.06 -8.92 6.99
N GLY A 47 0.62 -8.23 6.00
CA GLY A 47 0.99 -8.79 4.70
C GLY A 47 -0.13 -8.84 3.67
N VAL A 48 -1.27 -8.16 3.90
CA VAL A 48 -2.44 -8.26 3.02
C VAL A 48 -2.15 -7.81 1.59
N ILE A 49 -1.46 -6.67 1.41
CA ILE A 49 -1.12 -6.16 0.06
C ILE A 49 -0.14 -7.11 -0.62
N ALA A 50 0.91 -7.54 0.07
CA ALA A 50 1.87 -8.51 -0.48
C ALA A 50 1.20 -9.83 -0.93
N LEU A 51 0.23 -10.36 -0.15
CA LEU A 51 -0.57 -11.54 -0.53
C LEU A 51 -1.43 -11.28 -1.77
N MET A 52 -2.04 -10.10 -1.87
CA MET A 52 -2.82 -9.71 -3.05
C MET A 52 -1.94 -9.57 -4.29
N MET A 53 -0.72 -9.02 -4.15
CA MET A 53 0.28 -8.98 -5.22
C MET A 53 0.65 -10.40 -5.65
N ALA A 54 0.87 -11.31 -4.70
CA ALA A 54 1.21 -12.69 -4.98
C ALA A 54 0.08 -13.43 -5.74
N GLN A 55 -1.18 -13.18 -5.40
CA GLN A 55 -2.32 -13.75 -6.13
C GLN A 55 -2.40 -13.27 -7.58
N ARG A 56 -2.06 -11.99 -7.84
CA ARG A 56 -2.27 -11.33 -9.14
C ARG A 56 -1.07 -11.38 -10.08
N SER A 57 0.12 -11.72 -9.59
CA SER A 57 1.35 -11.65 -10.36
C SER A 57 2.10 -12.98 -10.40
N ALA A 58 2.96 -13.11 -11.41
CA ALA A 58 4.00 -14.14 -11.47
C ALA A 58 5.35 -13.66 -10.89
N ALA A 59 5.33 -12.64 -10.01
CA ALA A 59 6.55 -12.11 -9.41
C ALA A 59 7.37 -13.21 -8.73
N GLU A 60 8.66 -13.18 -8.95
CA GLU A 60 9.61 -14.17 -8.41
C GLU A 60 9.89 -13.94 -6.92
N SER A 61 9.81 -12.68 -6.49
CA SER A 61 10.07 -12.28 -5.10
C SER A 61 9.17 -11.12 -4.70
N ILE A 62 8.49 -11.27 -3.57
CA ILE A 62 7.66 -10.24 -2.95
C ILE A 62 8.15 -10.09 -1.51
N VAL A 63 8.62 -8.90 -1.18
CA VAL A 63 9.17 -8.58 0.14
C VAL A 63 8.26 -7.57 0.82
N GLY A 64 7.78 -7.88 2.01
CA GLY A 64 7.16 -6.92 2.91
C GLY A 64 8.18 -6.36 3.89
N ILE A 65 8.15 -5.09 4.20
CA ILE A 65 8.93 -4.51 5.30
C ILE A 65 8.02 -3.73 6.23
N ASP A 66 8.32 -3.78 7.52
CA ASP A 66 7.64 -3.01 8.54
C ASP A 66 8.58 -2.73 9.73
N ILE A 67 8.39 -1.61 10.41
CA ILE A 67 9.12 -1.27 11.63
C ILE A 67 8.59 -2.06 12.86
N ASP A 68 7.35 -2.53 12.80
CA ASP A 68 6.73 -3.32 13.86
C ASP A 68 7.11 -4.81 13.70
N SER A 69 7.87 -5.32 14.67
CA SER A 69 8.30 -6.73 14.69
C SER A 69 7.14 -7.71 14.88
N VAL A 70 6.05 -7.29 15.55
CA VAL A 70 4.85 -8.12 15.73
C VAL A 70 4.10 -8.22 14.40
N ALA A 71 3.96 -7.10 13.68
CA ALA A 71 3.35 -7.07 12.35
C ALA A 71 4.13 -7.95 11.36
N THR A 72 5.46 -7.83 11.31
CA THR A 72 6.31 -8.65 10.41
C THR A 72 6.28 -10.14 10.75
N ALA A 73 6.25 -10.50 12.03
CA ALA A 73 6.07 -11.89 12.44
C ALA A 73 4.70 -12.43 11.99
N ARG A 74 3.65 -11.61 12.11
CA ARG A 74 2.31 -11.95 11.64
C ARG A 74 2.24 -12.07 10.13
N ALA A 75 2.87 -11.14 9.39
CA ALA A 75 2.96 -11.23 7.93
C ALA A 75 3.65 -12.54 7.48
N ASN A 76 4.79 -12.91 8.09
CA ASN A 76 5.48 -14.17 7.78
C ASN A 76 4.61 -15.41 8.10
N SER A 77 3.85 -15.39 9.20
CA SER A 77 2.88 -16.46 9.50
C SER A 77 1.82 -16.57 8.41
N ASN A 78 1.22 -15.45 7.99
CA ASN A 78 0.21 -15.40 6.93
C ASN A 78 0.79 -15.86 5.58
N PHE A 79 2.03 -15.46 5.26
CA PHE A 79 2.73 -15.89 4.05
C PHE A 79 2.96 -17.40 4.04
N GLY A 80 3.40 -17.98 5.18
CA GLY A 80 3.62 -19.40 5.33
C GLY A 80 2.37 -20.26 5.15
N LEU A 81 1.18 -19.69 5.40
CA LEU A 81 -0.11 -20.35 5.22
C LEU A 81 -0.72 -20.15 3.82
N SER A 82 -0.07 -19.33 2.97
CA SER A 82 -0.56 -19.01 1.64
C SER A 82 -0.05 -19.98 0.56
N PRO A 83 -0.74 -20.10 -0.58
CA PRO A 83 -0.24 -20.87 -1.72
C PRO A 83 1.07 -20.33 -2.31
N TRP A 84 1.50 -19.12 -1.95
CA TRP A 84 2.65 -18.40 -2.51
C TRP A 84 3.82 -18.28 -1.55
N GLN A 85 3.87 -19.07 -0.49
CA GLN A 85 4.84 -19.01 0.59
C GLN A 85 6.31 -18.99 0.12
N THR A 86 6.63 -19.64 -0.99
CA THR A 86 8.01 -19.77 -1.49
C THR A 86 8.59 -18.47 -2.06
N ARG A 87 7.74 -17.49 -2.38
CA ARG A 87 8.16 -16.21 -2.99
C ARG A 87 7.81 -14.98 -2.15
N LEU A 88 7.27 -15.19 -0.93
CA LEU A 88 6.89 -14.15 0.01
C LEU A 88 7.78 -14.18 1.25
N ARG A 89 8.22 -13.03 1.70
CA ARG A 89 8.89 -12.86 2.99
C ARG A 89 8.64 -11.49 3.57
N ALA A 90 8.64 -11.36 4.91
CA ALA A 90 8.60 -10.08 5.59
C ALA A 90 9.87 -9.89 6.45
N CYS A 91 10.38 -8.66 6.47
CA CYS A 91 11.57 -8.25 7.21
C CYS A 91 11.20 -7.09 8.16
N ASN A 92 11.62 -7.19 9.41
CA ASN A 92 11.50 -6.10 10.35
C ASN A 92 12.65 -5.11 10.13
N CYS A 93 12.36 -4.06 9.38
CA CYS A 93 13.35 -3.04 9.01
C CYS A 93 12.65 -1.73 8.60
N PRO A 94 13.11 -0.58 9.08
CA PRO A 94 12.66 0.71 8.57
C PRO A 94 13.15 0.88 7.12
N VAL A 95 12.30 1.45 6.26
CA VAL A 95 12.60 1.57 4.82
C VAL A 95 13.85 2.41 4.55
N GLN A 96 14.17 3.35 5.40
CA GLN A 96 15.38 4.19 5.29
C GLN A 96 16.68 3.36 5.37
N GLN A 97 16.64 2.25 6.10
CA GLN A 97 17.78 1.36 6.32
C GLN A 97 17.72 0.06 5.51
N PHE A 98 16.60 -0.16 4.79
CA PHE A 98 16.42 -1.37 4.02
C PHE A 98 17.28 -1.36 2.75
N GLU A 99 18.18 -2.32 2.62
CA GLU A 99 19.07 -2.49 1.48
C GLU A 99 18.69 -3.77 0.71
N ALA A 100 18.51 -3.64 -0.59
CA ALA A 100 18.19 -4.73 -1.49
C ALA A 100 18.52 -4.33 -2.94
N GLU A 101 18.50 -5.31 -3.84
CA GLU A 101 18.40 -5.03 -5.26
C GLU A 101 17.09 -4.29 -5.59
N LYS A 102 17.11 -3.55 -6.69
CA LYS A 102 15.97 -2.74 -7.14
C LYS A 102 14.69 -3.57 -7.34
N PHE A 103 13.54 -2.91 -7.19
CA PHE A 103 12.22 -3.48 -7.37
C PHE A 103 11.53 -2.90 -8.59
N ASP A 104 10.81 -3.75 -9.34
CA ASP A 104 10.01 -3.34 -10.50
C ASP A 104 8.73 -2.64 -10.06
N LEU A 105 8.20 -3.05 -8.89
CA LEU A 105 7.02 -2.45 -8.28
C LEU A 105 7.26 -2.27 -6.79
N ILE A 106 7.00 -1.07 -6.30
CA ILE A 106 6.93 -0.77 -4.87
C ILE A 106 5.49 -0.37 -4.56
N VAL A 107 4.92 -0.87 -3.48
CA VAL A 107 3.59 -0.50 -3.01
C VAL A 107 3.65 -0.02 -1.57
N SER A 108 2.78 0.92 -1.18
CA SER A 108 2.66 1.35 0.21
C SER A 108 1.25 1.86 0.52
N ASN A 109 0.71 1.40 1.64
CA ASN A 109 -0.41 2.03 2.32
C ASN A 109 0.10 2.54 3.68
N PRO A 110 0.84 3.65 3.70
CA PRO A 110 1.50 4.11 4.91
C PRO A 110 0.49 4.59 5.93
N PRO A 111 0.83 4.61 7.24
CA PRO A 111 0.00 5.27 8.23
C PRO A 111 -0.16 6.74 7.86
N TYR A 112 -1.31 7.33 8.22
CA TYR A 112 -1.54 8.75 7.92
C TYR A 112 -0.50 9.61 8.61
N PHE A 113 0.18 10.43 7.83
CA PHE A 113 1.14 11.40 8.31
C PHE A 113 0.36 12.51 9.04
N THR A 114 0.34 12.46 10.37
CA THR A 114 -0.23 13.54 11.16
C THR A 114 0.77 14.67 11.21
N ASP A 115 0.43 15.84 10.68
CA ASP A 115 1.13 17.09 10.96
C ASP A 115 0.93 17.43 12.45
N SER A 116 1.66 16.77 13.32
CA SER A 116 1.67 17.12 14.75
C SER A 116 2.55 18.35 14.99
N LEU A 117 2.23 19.45 14.29
CA LEU A 117 2.87 20.76 14.53
C LEU A 117 2.48 21.39 15.86
N LEU A 118 1.58 20.81 16.65
CA LEU A 118 1.10 21.40 17.89
C LEU A 118 0.82 20.37 19.00
N CYS A 119 1.83 19.61 19.41
CA CYS A 119 1.80 19.04 20.76
C CYS A 119 2.78 19.81 21.64
N PRO A 120 2.32 20.49 22.73
CA PRO A 120 3.19 21.32 23.58
C PRO A 120 4.22 20.51 24.40
N ASP A 121 4.24 19.20 24.29
CA ASP A 121 5.15 18.35 25.06
C ASP A 121 6.36 17.93 24.21
N SER A 122 7.42 18.74 24.31
CA SER A 122 8.67 18.59 23.56
C SER A 122 9.36 17.21 23.70
N ARG A 123 9.12 16.48 24.79
CA ARG A 123 9.73 15.17 25.03
C ARG A 123 9.00 14.05 24.28
N ARG A 124 7.68 14.15 24.13
CA ARG A 124 6.89 13.21 23.30
C ARG A 124 7.09 13.47 21.81
N THR A 125 7.26 14.72 21.43
CA THR A 125 7.54 15.14 20.05
C THR A 125 8.90 14.60 19.56
N LEU A 126 9.96 14.69 20.40
CA LEU A 126 11.30 14.16 20.03
C LEU A 126 11.29 12.63 19.83
N ALA A 127 10.59 11.90 20.71
CA ALA A 127 10.50 10.42 20.61
C ALA A 127 9.66 9.96 19.40
N ARG A 128 8.67 10.76 18.95
CA ARG A 128 7.87 10.46 17.75
C ARG A 128 8.61 10.80 16.46
N HIS A 129 9.34 11.92 16.40
CA HIS A 129 10.12 12.32 15.23
C HIS A 129 11.24 11.34 14.84
N THR A 130 11.67 10.48 15.77
CA THR A 130 12.69 9.45 15.50
C THR A 130 12.10 8.12 14.99
N THR A 131 10.76 7.95 14.97
CA THR A 131 10.10 6.70 14.61
C THR A 131 9.05 6.82 13.49
N GLU A 132 8.61 8.02 13.13
CA GLU A 132 7.60 8.22 12.08
C GLU A 132 8.28 8.54 10.74
N LEU A 133 7.97 7.73 9.73
CA LEU A 133 8.39 7.93 8.34
C LEU A 133 7.73 9.21 7.79
N SER A 134 8.51 10.17 7.31
CA SER A 134 7.99 11.34 6.60
C SER A 134 7.73 11.04 5.12
N LEU A 135 6.92 11.88 4.45
CA LEU A 135 6.68 11.77 3.00
C LEU A 135 7.98 11.91 2.19
N SER A 136 8.90 12.77 2.62
CA SER A 136 10.21 12.94 1.97
C SER A 136 11.08 11.70 2.13
N GLU A 137 11.19 11.14 3.35
CA GLU A 137 11.96 9.92 3.59
C GLU A 137 11.38 8.72 2.83
N LEU A 138 10.05 8.66 2.66
CA LEU A 138 9.41 7.65 1.82
C LEU A 138 9.84 7.83 0.38
N ASP A 139 9.77 9.05 -0.18
CA ASP A 139 10.16 9.35 -1.56
C ASP A 139 11.63 9.03 -1.83
N ASP A 140 12.54 9.46 -0.95
CA ASP A 140 13.98 9.18 -1.05
C ASP A 140 14.25 7.66 -1.04
N SER A 141 13.58 6.93 -0.14
CA SER A 141 13.71 5.48 -0.03
C SER A 141 13.16 4.77 -1.27
N VAL A 142 12.01 5.20 -1.76
CA VAL A 142 11.42 4.68 -3.01
C VAL A 142 12.36 4.96 -4.18
N CYS A 143 12.84 6.18 -4.32
CA CYS A 143 13.79 6.54 -5.38
C CYS A 143 15.07 5.70 -5.33
N ARG A 144 15.55 5.35 -4.15
CA ARG A 144 16.74 4.49 -3.98
C ARG A 144 16.45 3.04 -4.37
N LEU A 145 15.26 2.51 -4.07
CA LEU A 145 14.91 1.09 -4.24
C LEU A 145 14.22 0.77 -5.57
N LEU A 146 13.68 1.77 -6.28
CA LEU A 146 12.95 1.57 -7.52
C LEU A 146 13.90 1.32 -8.70
N ALA A 147 13.60 0.29 -9.49
CA ALA A 147 14.30 -0.01 -10.74
C ALA A 147 14.04 1.06 -11.81
N ASP A 148 14.90 1.12 -12.82
CA ASP A 148 14.64 1.93 -14.01
C ASP A 148 13.42 1.37 -14.74
N GLY A 149 12.42 2.24 -15.02
CA GLY A 149 11.12 1.82 -15.54
C GLY A 149 10.19 1.18 -14.52
N GLY A 150 10.61 1.07 -13.25
CA GLY A 150 9.77 0.60 -12.16
C GLY A 150 8.66 1.58 -11.79
N ARG A 151 7.66 1.08 -11.04
CA ARG A 151 6.50 1.87 -10.60
C ARG A 151 6.38 1.85 -9.08
N PHE A 152 6.03 2.99 -8.52
CA PHE A 152 5.63 3.12 -7.12
C PHE A 152 4.14 3.40 -7.04
N ALA A 153 3.41 2.60 -6.28
CA ALA A 153 1.97 2.77 -6.05
C ALA A 153 1.67 3.00 -4.58
N LEU A 154 0.84 4.00 -4.29
CA LEU A 154 0.43 4.29 -2.92
C LEU A 154 -1.02 4.75 -2.85
N ILE A 155 -1.59 4.67 -1.64
CA ILE A 155 -2.91 5.22 -1.31
C ILE A 155 -2.76 6.19 -0.14
N LEU A 156 -3.31 7.40 -0.27
CA LEU A 156 -3.27 8.44 0.75
C LEU A 156 -4.60 9.22 0.79
N PRO A 157 -4.90 9.91 1.91
CA PRO A 157 -5.87 11.01 1.90
C PRO A 157 -5.51 12.06 0.86
N THR A 158 -6.52 12.72 0.28
CA THR A 158 -6.34 13.65 -0.85
C THR A 158 -5.26 14.70 -0.59
N GLU A 159 -5.31 15.38 0.55
CA GLU A 159 -4.35 16.44 0.90
C GLU A 159 -2.91 15.91 1.00
N GLN A 160 -2.71 14.73 1.60
CA GLN A 160 -1.40 14.13 1.72
C GLN A 160 -0.87 13.64 0.36
N MET A 161 -1.74 13.14 -0.51
CA MET A 161 -1.35 12.76 -1.87
C MET A 161 -0.89 13.98 -2.67
N GLU A 162 -1.60 15.10 -2.61
CA GLU A 162 -1.20 16.32 -3.31
C GLU A 162 0.16 16.84 -2.80
N ARG A 163 0.39 16.80 -1.49
CA ARG A 163 1.69 17.14 -0.91
C ARG A 163 2.80 16.18 -1.37
N TYR A 164 2.51 14.87 -1.39
CA TYR A 164 3.46 13.87 -1.87
C TYR A 164 3.85 14.12 -3.33
N ILE A 165 2.86 14.29 -4.21
CA ILE A 165 3.08 14.55 -5.65
C ILE A 165 3.88 15.83 -5.87
N ALA A 166 3.60 16.89 -5.09
CA ALA A 166 4.26 18.18 -5.24
C ALA A 166 5.77 18.15 -4.92
N GLN A 167 6.19 17.24 -4.03
CA GLN A 167 7.60 17.13 -3.61
C GLN A 167 8.34 15.94 -4.25
N SER A 168 7.62 14.96 -4.81
CA SER A 168 8.20 13.72 -5.33
C SER A 168 9.06 13.97 -6.57
N ALA A 169 10.20 13.27 -6.64
CA ALA A 169 11.03 13.20 -7.84
C ALA A 169 10.40 12.32 -8.93
N LEU A 170 9.35 11.56 -8.60
CA LEU A 170 8.63 10.70 -9.54
C LEU A 170 7.45 11.45 -10.18
N ARG A 171 6.99 10.96 -11.34
CA ARG A 171 5.85 11.50 -12.07
C ARG A 171 4.65 10.57 -11.97
N VAL A 172 3.46 11.13 -11.75
CA VAL A 172 2.21 10.37 -11.77
C VAL A 172 1.96 9.86 -13.18
N VAL A 173 1.82 8.55 -13.32
CA VAL A 173 1.47 7.87 -14.59
C VAL A 173 0.04 7.36 -14.59
N ARG A 174 -0.54 7.12 -13.40
CA ARG A 174 -1.92 6.68 -13.22
C ARG A 174 -2.44 7.18 -11.89
N ARG A 175 -3.69 7.66 -11.86
CA ARG A 175 -4.36 8.15 -10.65
C ARG A 175 -5.79 7.64 -10.59
N CYS A 176 -6.25 7.32 -9.40
CA CYS A 176 -7.64 6.96 -9.13
C CYS A 176 -8.15 7.70 -7.90
N ASP A 177 -9.14 8.54 -8.09
CA ASP A 177 -9.84 9.24 -7.02
C ASP A 177 -10.92 8.35 -6.42
N VAL A 178 -10.89 8.16 -5.09
CA VAL A 178 -11.79 7.25 -4.38
C VAL A 178 -12.80 8.04 -3.58
N TYR A 179 -14.06 7.78 -3.85
CA TYR A 179 -15.22 8.38 -3.20
C TYR A 179 -15.91 7.34 -2.29
N SER A 180 -16.52 7.78 -1.19
CA SER A 180 -17.42 6.90 -0.47
C SER A 180 -18.71 6.65 -1.25
N TYR A 181 -19.28 7.72 -1.84
CA TYR A 181 -20.51 7.71 -2.64
C TYR A 181 -20.34 8.56 -3.90
N PRO A 182 -21.10 8.29 -4.98
CA PRO A 182 -21.06 9.11 -6.20
C PRO A 182 -21.36 10.60 -5.90
N GLY A 183 -20.58 11.50 -6.48
CA GLY A 183 -20.72 12.95 -6.28
C GLY A 183 -20.29 13.49 -4.92
N GLY A 184 -19.75 12.63 -4.04
CA GLY A 184 -19.20 13.05 -2.76
C GLY A 184 -17.80 13.66 -2.87
N GLU A 185 -17.18 13.91 -1.73
CA GLU A 185 -15.78 14.35 -1.67
C GLU A 185 -14.82 13.18 -1.93
N ILE A 186 -13.68 13.48 -2.56
CA ILE A 186 -12.58 12.51 -2.71
C ILE A 186 -12.00 12.23 -1.32
N LYS A 187 -12.14 11.00 -0.85
CA LYS A 187 -11.66 10.59 0.47
C LYS A 187 -10.23 10.04 0.45
N ARG A 188 -9.86 9.39 -0.65
CA ARG A 188 -8.54 8.81 -0.88
C ARG A 188 -8.15 9.00 -2.34
N VAL A 189 -6.86 9.00 -2.57
CA VAL A 189 -6.29 8.95 -3.91
C VAL A 189 -5.32 7.78 -3.95
N MET A 190 -5.45 6.93 -4.96
CA MET A 190 -4.43 5.97 -5.35
C MET A 190 -3.64 6.55 -6.50
N ALA A 191 -2.32 6.47 -6.45
CA ALA A 191 -1.46 6.92 -7.53
C ALA A 191 -0.36 5.89 -7.82
N GLU A 192 -0.07 5.70 -9.10
CA GLU A 192 1.14 5.07 -9.58
C GLU A 192 2.06 6.15 -10.13
N LEU A 193 3.32 6.11 -9.70
CA LEU A 193 4.36 7.04 -10.11
C LEU A 193 5.54 6.28 -10.71
N SER A 194 6.26 6.92 -11.63
CA SER A 194 7.46 6.35 -12.24
C SER A 194 8.47 7.44 -12.55
N ARG A 195 9.69 7.04 -12.91
CA ARG A 195 10.74 7.98 -13.31
C ARG A 195 10.51 8.45 -14.75
N GLY A 196 10.67 9.75 -14.99
CA GLY A 196 11.02 10.32 -16.28
C GLY A 196 10.05 10.07 -17.46
N THR A 197 8.77 9.79 -17.23
CA THR A 197 7.83 9.65 -18.33
C THR A 197 7.13 10.99 -18.62
N GLU A 198 7.11 11.40 -19.89
CA GLU A 198 6.28 12.51 -20.38
C GLU A 198 4.82 12.07 -20.66
N ALA A 199 4.47 10.85 -20.29
CA ALA A 199 3.15 10.29 -20.54
C ALA A 199 2.07 11.07 -19.76
N VAL A 200 0.96 11.33 -20.42
CA VAL A 200 -0.22 11.88 -19.77
C VAL A 200 -0.74 10.86 -18.76
N ALA A 201 -0.90 11.27 -17.52
CA ALA A 201 -1.42 10.41 -16.46
C ALA A 201 -2.82 9.88 -16.79
N GLN A 202 -3.03 8.58 -16.64
CA GLN A 202 -4.35 7.99 -16.75
C GLN A 202 -5.17 8.35 -15.51
N MET A 203 -6.31 9.03 -15.71
CA MET A 203 -7.20 9.43 -14.62
C MET A 203 -8.39 8.48 -14.53
N GLN A 204 -8.69 8.03 -13.32
CA GLN A 204 -9.79 7.12 -13.00
C GLN A 204 -10.52 7.62 -11.74
N SER A 205 -11.73 7.12 -11.51
CA SER A 205 -12.44 7.32 -10.26
C SER A 205 -13.23 6.07 -9.88
N ILE A 206 -13.38 5.85 -8.57
CA ILE A 206 -14.15 4.73 -8.01
C ILE A 206 -14.99 5.26 -6.85
N ALA A 207 -16.30 5.01 -6.88
CA ALA A 207 -17.13 5.12 -5.69
C ALA A 207 -17.20 3.75 -5.01
N ILE A 208 -17.01 3.68 -3.68
CA ILE A 208 -17.08 2.42 -2.94
C ILE A 208 -18.52 1.92 -2.88
N TYR A 209 -19.45 2.83 -2.59
CA TYR A 209 -20.86 2.53 -2.40
C TYR A 209 -21.74 3.25 -3.43
N THR A 210 -22.91 2.68 -3.71
CA THR A 210 -24.01 3.35 -4.39
C THR A 210 -24.76 4.26 -3.39
N GLU A 211 -25.69 5.07 -3.89
CA GLU A 211 -26.59 5.88 -3.05
C GLU A 211 -27.39 5.02 -2.05
N ASN A 212 -27.69 3.76 -2.41
CA ASN A 212 -28.40 2.80 -1.55
C ASN A 212 -27.49 2.09 -0.53
N ARG A 213 -26.24 2.53 -0.34
CA ARG A 213 -25.24 1.95 0.56
C ARG A 213 -24.84 0.50 0.22
N GLU A 214 -25.07 0.06 -0.99
CA GLU A 214 -24.52 -1.18 -1.51
C GLU A 214 -23.16 -0.91 -2.15
N TYR A 215 -22.31 -1.93 -2.24
CA TYR A 215 -21.06 -1.79 -2.98
C TYR A 215 -21.32 -1.52 -4.46
N SER A 216 -20.62 -0.54 -5.03
CA SER A 216 -20.73 -0.16 -6.43
C SER A 216 -20.27 -1.27 -7.38
N ALA A 217 -20.66 -1.16 -8.65
CA ALA A 217 -20.22 -2.10 -9.68
C ALA A 217 -18.71 -2.03 -9.89
N GLU A 218 -18.13 -0.82 -9.86
CA GLU A 218 -16.70 -0.57 -10.03
C GLU A 218 -15.89 -1.18 -8.88
N TYR A 219 -16.32 -0.97 -7.63
CA TYR A 219 -15.67 -1.55 -6.46
C TYR A 219 -15.74 -3.08 -6.49
N ARG A 220 -16.91 -3.63 -6.80
CA ARG A 220 -17.09 -5.09 -6.95
C ARG A 220 -16.19 -5.65 -8.04
N GLN A 221 -16.10 -4.96 -9.19
CA GLN A 221 -15.31 -5.43 -10.34
C GLN A 221 -13.82 -5.56 -10.00
N ILE A 222 -13.22 -4.58 -9.28
CA ILE A 222 -11.80 -4.65 -8.94
C ILE A 222 -11.51 -5.60 -7.77
N THR A 223 -12.47 -5.82 -6.86
CA THR A 223 -12.28 -6.64 -5.66
C THR A 223 -12.87 -8.04 -5.75
N LYS A 224 -13.57 -8.38 -6.85
CA LYS A 224 -14.28 -9.67 -7.02
C LYS A 224 -13.39 -10.90 -6.84
N ASP A 225 -12.12 -10.83 -7.23
CA ASP A 225 -11.20 -11.97 -7.13
C ASP A 225 -10.70 -12.22 -5.70
N PHE A 226 -11.03 -11.32 -4.78
CA PHE A 226 -10.62 -11.36 -3.39
C PHE A 226 -11.77 -11.67 -2.43
N TYR A 227 -12.83 -10.88 -2.42
CA TYR A 227 -13.91 -11.04 -1.45
C TYR A 227 -14.81 -12.24 -1.72
N LEU A 228 -15.20 -12.94 -0.65
CA LEU A 228 -16.01 -14.16 -0.71
C LEU A 228 -17.42 -13.94 -1.28
N LYS A 229 -17.96 -12.72 -1.15
CA LYS A 229 -19.36 -12.41 -1.45
C LYS A 229 -19.57 -11.66 -2.78
N PHE A 230 -18.54 -11.53 -3.61
CA PHE A 230 -18.66 -10.84 -4.91
C PHE A 230 -18.40 -11.78 -6.06
#